data_1be1c25fb8fb43238200c6c90abfebc9
#
_entry.id   1be1c25fb8fb43238200c6c90abfebc9
#
_cell.length_a   1.000
_cell.length_b   1.000
_cell.length_c   1.000
_cell.angle_alpha   90.00
_cell.angle_beta   90.00
_cell.angle_gamma   90.00
#
_symmetry.space_group_name_H-M   'P 1'
#
loop_
_entity.id
_entity.type
_entity.pdbx_description
1 polymer ?
#
loop_
_entity_poly.entity_id
_entity_poly.type
_entity_poly.pdbx_seq_one_letter_code
_entity_poly.pdbx_strand_id
1 'polypeptide(L)'
;MPGPPFPGRWILVDLSDQELIAYEGETPILRTKVSTGRARTPTVVGVFHIYLKLRSQTMRGPDYYLPNVPYVMYFHQGYALHGTYWHNRFGQPMSHGCVNLPTPIAEQLYQWADIGTPVVVQP
;
A
#
# COMPACT_ATOMS: atom_id res chain seq x y z
N MET A 1 19.12 -0.64 -3.33
CA MET A 1 19.06 -0.75 -1.86
C MET A 1 20.06 -1.82 -1.41
N PRO A 2 20.94 -1.53 -0.48
CA PRO A 2 22.03 -2.43 -0.14
C PRO A 2 21.67 -3.58 0.80
N GLY A 3 20.48 -4.07 0.75
CA GLY A 3 19.97 -5.15 1.57
C GLY A 3 18.69 -4.79 2.25
N PRO A 4 18.02 -5.74 2.89
CA PRO A 4 16.75 -5.48 3.54
C PRO A 4 16.96 -4.72 4.84
N PRO A 5 16.09 -3.73 5.15
CA PRO A 5 16.17 -3.04 6.44
C PRO A 5 15.63 -3.89 7.60
N PHE A 6 14.94 -5.02 7.33
CA PHE A 6 14.29 -5.82 8.36
C PHE A 6 14.53 -7.30 8.14
N PRO A 7 14.69 -8.08 9.21
CA PRO A 7 14.95 -9.52 9.08
C PRO A 7 13.68 -10.37 8.86
N GLY A 8 12.50 -9.84 9.18
CA GLY A 8 11.24 -10.55 9.04
C GLY A 8 10.42 -10.02 7.88
N ARG A 9 9.10 -10.02 8.05
CA ARG A 9 8.17 -9.52 7.02
C ARG A 9 8.23 -8.00 6.94
N TRP A 10 8.29 -7.49 5.70
CA TRP A 10 8.22 -6.05 5.48
C TRP A 10 7.77 -5.80 4.03
N ILE A 11 7.32 -4.58 3.78
CA ILE A 11 6.73 -4.19 2.50
C ILE A 11 7.51 -2.99 1.97
N LEU A 12 7.87 -3.04 0.68
CA LEU A 12 8.49 -1.94 -0.02
C LEU A 12 7.51 -1.37 -1.04
N VAL A 13 7.28 -0.07 -0.99
CA VAL A 13 6.50 0.65 -2.01
C VAL A 13 7.47 1.57 -2.74
N ASP A 14 7.61 1.37 -4.05
CA ASP A 14 8.48 2.16 -4.91
C ASP A 14 7.62 3.09 -5.75
N LEU A 15 7.70 4.39 -5.46
CA LEU A 15 6.85 5.38 -6.11
C LEU A 15 7.23 5.57 -7.57
N SER A 16 8.54 5.57 -7.89
CA SER A 16 8.96 5.79 -9.27
C SER A 16 8.54 4.65 -10.19
N ASP A 17 8.57 3.42 -9.70
CA ASP A 17 8.18 2.24 -10.48
C ASP A 17 6.72 1.89 -10.33
N GLN A 18 6.00 2.54 -9.41
CA GLN A 18 4.60 2.23 -9.09
C GLN A 18 4.45 0.74 -8.81
N GLU A 19 5.24 0.26 -7.85
CA GLU A 19 5.36 -1.15 -7.55
C GLU A 19 5.42 -1.38 -6.05
N LEU A 20 4.83 -2.49 -5.62
CA LEU A 20 4.92 -2.94 -4.23
C LEU A 20 5.54 -4.34 -4.21
N ILE A 21 6.47 -4.56 -3.28
CA ILE A 21 7.09 -5.85 -3.07
C ILE A 21 6.99 -6.20 -1.60
N ALA A 22 6.48 -7.40 -1.30
CA ALA A 22 6.47 -7.95 0.05
C ALA A 22 7.66 -8.88 0.22
N TYR A 23 8.38 -8.71 1.33
CA TYR A 23 9.59 -9.46 1.61
C TYR A 23 9.49 -10.24 2.92
N GLU A 24 10.21 -11.36 2.96
CA GLU A 24 10.62 -12.01 4.21
C GLU A 24 12.15 -11.95 4.22
N GLY A 25 12.71 -11.02 5.04
CA GLY A 25 14.12 -10.72 4.99
C GLY A 25 14.53 -10.22 3.62
N GLU A 26 15.39 -10.94 2.93
CA GLU A 26 15.85 -10.60 1.57
C GLU A 26 15.00 -11.26 0.48
N THR A 27 14.09 -12.15 0.85
CA THR A 27 13.34 -12.95 -0.12
C THR A 27 12.05 -12.24 -0.52
N PRO A 28 11.89 -11.82 -1.78
CA PRO A 28 10.62 -11.28 -2.24
C PRO A 28 9.61 -12.42 -2.37
N ILE A 29 8.43 -12.25 -1.78
CA ILE A 29 7.39 -13.27 -1.82
C ILE A 29 6.17 -12.85 -2.63
N LEU A 30 6.04 -11.55 -2.92
CA LEU A 30 4.92 -11.02 -3.69
C LEU A 30 5.35 -9.70 -4.32
N ARG A 31 5.03 -9.53 -5.59
CA ARG A 31 5.33 -8.30 -6.34
C ARG A 31 4.11 -7.93 -7.17
N THR A 32 3.73 -6.65 -7.14
CA THR A 32 2.59 -6.18 -7.91
C THR A 32 2.76 -4.72 -8.31
N LYS A 33 2.17 -4.35 -9.44
CA LYS A 33 2.01 -2.93 -9.77
C LYS A 33 0.93 -2.34 -8.87
N VAL A 34 1.09 -1.07 -8.53
CA VAL A 34 0.17 -0.33 -7.68
C VAL A 34 -0.09 1.04 -8.27
N SER A 35 -1.05 1.76 -7.70
CA SER A 35 -1.28 3.17 -8.01
C SER A 35 -1.16 3.97 -6.72
N THR A 36 -0.14 4.81 -6.63
CA THR A 36 0.07 5.68 -5.48
C THR A 36 -0.52 7.07 -5.72
N GLY A 37 -0.23 8.00 -4.84
CA GLY A 37 -0.78 9.35 -4.94
C GLY A 37 -0.31 10.08 -6.19
N ARG A 38 -1.21 10.90 -6.73
CA ARG A 38 -0.89 11.77 -7.86
C ARG A 38 0.03 12.91 -7.39
N ALA A 39 0.58 13.68 -8.35
CA ALA A 39 1.54 14.74 -8.05
C ALA A 39 1.04 15.75 -7.02
N ARG A 40 -0.26 16.05 -7.00
CA ARG A 40 -0.86 16.99 -6.06
C ARG A 40 -1.19 16.38 -4.70
N THR A 41 -1.28 15.06 -4.63
CA THR A 41 -1.64 14.32 -3.42
C THR A 41 -0.72 13.13 -3.29
N PRO A 42 0.61 13.37 -3.14
CA PRO A 42 1.59 12.27 -3.18
C PRO A 42 1.48 11.36 -1.96
N THR A 43 1.90 10.13 -2.13
CA THR A 43 2.08 9.21 -1.02
C THR A 43 3.31 9.64 -0.21
N VAL A 44 3.19 9.60 1.11
CA VAL A 44 4.28 10.00 2.01
C VAL A 44 5.46 9.03 1.90
N VAL A 45 6.69 9.58 1.90
CA VAL A 45 7.94 8.80 1.84
C VAL A 45 8.47 8.62 3.26
N GLY A 46 8.99 7.44 3.56
CA GLY A 46 9.58 7.16 4.86
C GLY A 46 9.45 5.69 5.25
N VAL A 47 9.73 5.42 6.52
CA VAL A 47 9.61 4.10 7.11
C VAL A 47 8.47 4.14 8.12
N PHE A 48 7.48 3.31 7.90
CA PHE A 48 6.25 3.27 8.70
C PHE A 48 5.94 1.83 9.10
N HIS A 49 4.85 1.65 9.85
CA HIS A 49 4.41 0.31 10.29
C HIS A 49 2.89 0.26 10.18
N ILE A 50 2.36 -0.90 9.79
CA ILE A 50 0.91 -1.10 9.79
C ILE A 50 0.42 -0.98 11.23
N TYR A 51 -0.54 -0.08 11.47
CA TYR A 51 -1.08 0.12 12.83
C TYR A 51 -2.56 -0.22 12.94
N LEU A 52 -3.26 -0.40 11.82
CA LEU A 52 -4.69 -0.68 11.82
C LEU A 52 -5.05 -1.44 10.55
N LYS A 53 -5.82 -2.51 10.69
CA LYS A 53 -6.31 -3.31 9.56
C LYS A 53 -7.82 -3.38 9.62
N LEU A 54 -8.48 -3.10 8.50
CA LEU A 54 -9.93 -3.17 8.38
C LEU A 54 -10.30 -3.96 7.12
N ARG A 55 -11.25 -4.89 7.26
CA ARG A 55 -11.70 -5.66 6.10
C ARG A 55 -12.35 -4.78 5.04
N SER A 56 -12.99 -3.69 5.47
CA SER A 56 -13.71 -2.78 4.59
C SER A 56 -13.88 -1.45 5.29
N GLN A 57 -13.77 -0.37 4.54
CA GLN A 57 -14.02 0.96 5.08
C GLN A 57 -14.43 1.91 3.96
N THR A 58 -15.39 2.78 4.25
CA THR A 58 -15.72 3.88 3.35
C THR A 58 -14.65 4.97 3.49
N MET A 59 -14.09 5.40 2.38
CA MET A 59 -13.12 6.48 2.31
C MET A 59 -13.73 7.68 1.62
N ARG A 60 -13.56 8.86 2.21
CA ARG A 60 -14.12 10.09 1.63
C ARG A 60 -13.16 11.25 1.83
N GLY A 61 -13.22 12.19 0.89
CA GLY A 61 -12.46 13.43 0.93
C GLY A 61 -13.27 14.53 0.26
N PRO A 62 -12.66 15.72 0.08
CA PRO A 62 -13.39 16.86 -0.50
C PRO A 62 -13.95 16.60 -1.90
N ASP A 63 -13.30 15.73 -2.67
CA ASP A 63 -13.65 15.48 -4.07
C ASP A 63 -13.81 14.00 -4.40
N TYR A 64 -13.95 13.13 -3.36
CA TYR A 64 -14.17 11.72 -3.63
C TYR A 64 -14.99 11.05 -2.53
N TYR A 65 -15.66 9.97 -2.90
CA TYR A 65 -16.42 9.13 -1.99
C TYR A 65 -16.31 7.68 -2.49
N LEU A 66 -15.69 6.81 -1.69
CA LEU A 66 -15.40 5.42 -2.06
C LEU A 66 -15.97 4.51 -0.97
N PRO A 67 -17.18 3.96 -1.17
CA PRO A 67 -17.77 3.05 -0.17
C PRO A 67 -17.11 1.68 -0.22
N ASN A 68 -17.04 1.03 0.95
CA ASN A 68 -16.63 -0.37 1.07
C ASN A 68 -15.27 -0.67 0.43
N VAL A 69 -14.28 0.18 0.66
CA VAL A 69 -12.91 -0.07 0.20
C VAL A 69 -12.39 -1.31 0.92
N PRO A 70 -11.95 -2.37 0.19
CA PRO A 70 -11.61 -3.65 0.79
C PRO A 70 -10.15 -3.72 1.26
N TYR A 71 -9.94 -4.52 2.33
CA TYR A 71 -8.60 -4.91 2.80
C TYR A 71 -7.68 -3.72 3.07
N VAL A 72 -8.11 -2.88 4.01
CA VAL A 72 -7.43 -1.62 4.32
C VAL A 72 -6.38 -1.85 5.40
N MET A 73 -5.15 -1.42 5.11
CA MET A 73 -4.02 -1.52 6.04
C MET A 73 -3.38 -0.14 6.17
N TYR A 74 -3.74 0.57 7.25
CA TYR A 74 -3.19 1.90 7.51
C TYR A 74 -1.77 1.79 8.04
N PHE A 75 -0.85 2.60 7.49
CA PHE A 75 0.55 2.59 7.92
C PHE A 75 1.05 3.95 8.42
N HIS A 76 0.34 5.03 8.14
CA HIS A 76 0.69 6.37 8.63
C HIS A 76 -0.51 7.29 8.50
N GLN A 77 -1.03 7.80 9.63
CA GLN A 77 -2.19 8.71 9.62
C GLN A 77 -3.31 8.13 8.75
N GLY A 78 -3.77 8.86 7.73
CA GLY A 78 -4.78 8.39 6.79
C GLY A 78 -4.23 7.66 5.57
N TYR A 79 -2.94 7.37 5.51
CA TYR A 79 -2.33 6.64 4.41
C TYR A 79 -2.45 5.14 4.62
N ALA A 80 -2.96 4.43 3.61
CA ALA A 80 -3.19 3.00 3.71
C ALA A 80 -2.83 2.28 2.41
N LEU A 81 -2.52 0.99 2.54
CA LEU A 81 -2.54 0.03 1.44
C LEU A 81 -3.96 -0.55 1.40
N HIS A 82 -4.57 -0.67 0.23
CA HIS A 82 -5.93 -1.24 0.16
C HIS A 82 -6.27 -1.76 -1.23
N GLY A 83 -7.30 -2.61 -1.30
CA GLY A 83 -7.86 -3.06 -2.56
C GLY A 83 -8.58 -1.95 -3.30
N THR A 84 -8.74 -2.12 -4.61
CA THR A 84 -9.27 -1.06 -5.47
C THR A 84 -10.20 -1.67 -6.51
N TYR A 85 -11.46 -1.26 -6.50
CA TYR A 85 -12.47 -1.78 -7.43
C TYR A 85 -12.86 -0.77 -8.52
N TRP A 86 -12.47 0.52 -8.37
CA TRP A 86 -12.97 1.60 -9.24
C TRP A 86 -12.05 1.90 -10.42
N HIS A 87 -10.89 1.27 -10.50
CA HIS A 87 -10.02 1.35 -11.68
C HIS A 87 -9.07 0.17 -11.73
N ASN A 88 -8.44 -0.02 -12.87
CA ASN A 88 -7.43 -1.07 -13.06
C ASN A 88 -6.15 -0.52 -13.69
N ARG A 89 -5.85 0.76 -13.46
CA ARG A 89 -4.68 1.43 -14.06
C ARG A 89 -3.45 1.33 -13.15
N PHE A 90 -3.20 0.13 -12.64
CA PHE A 90 -2.04 -0.11 -11.79
C PHE A 90 -0.75 0.07 -12.59
N GLY A 91 0.22 0.76 -11.98
CA GLY A 91 1.42 1.21 -12.66
C GLY A 91 1.42 2.72 -12.90
N GLN A 92 0.29 3.39 -12.64
CA GLN A 92 0.14 4.83 -12.80
C GLN A 92 -0.40 5.44 -11.51
N PRO A 93 0.05 6.66 -11.13
CA PRO A 93 -0.51 7.37 -9.97
C PRO A 93 -1.99 7.68 -10.20
N MET A 94 -2.85 7.24 -9.28
CA MET A 94 -4.30 7.39 -9.41
C MET A 94 -5.01 7.81 -8.13
N SER A 95 -4.31 7.83 -6.99
CA SER A 95 -4.95 8.00 -5.70
C SER A 95 -4.75 9.40 -5.12
N HIS A 96 -5.35 9.62 -3.95
CA HIS A 96 -5.18 10.85 -3.16
C HIS A 96 -4.12 10.68 -2.06
N GLY A 97 -3.25 9.66 -2.18
CA GLY A 97 -2.16 9.42 -1.25
C GLY A 97 -2.05 7.96 -0.81
N CYS A 98 -3.15 7.22 -0.78
CA CYS A 98 -3.13 5.80 -0.47
C CYS A 98 -2.47 4.99 -1.59
N VAL A 99 -2.08 3.77 -1.26
CA VAL A 99 -1.51 2.84 -2.23
C VAL A 99 -2.61 1.89 -2.68
N ASN A 100 -3.04 2.06 -3.93
CA ASN A 100 -4.11 1.25 -4.53
C ASN A 100 -3.52 -0.05 -5.08
N LEU A 101 -4.07 -1.18 -4.63
CA LEU A 101 -3.66 -2.51 -5.10
C LEU A 101 -4.79 -3.21 -5.84
N PRO A 102 -4.46 -4.12 -6.78
CA PRO A 102 -5.47 -5.04 -7.28
C PRO A 102 -6.10 -5.79 -6.09
N THR A 103 -7.42 -5.89 -6.07
CA THR A 103 -8.13 -6.42 -4.90
C THR A 103 -7.68 -7.84 -4.52
N PRO A 104 -7.48 -8.79 -5.45
CA PRO A 104 -7.01 -10.13 -5.07
C PRO A 104 -5.63 -10.10 -4.40
N ILE A 105 -4.76 -9.19 -4.82
CA ILE A 105 -3.43 -9.02 -4.23
C ILE A 105 -3.55 -8.39 -2.86
N ALA A 106 -4.44 -7.39 -2.71
CA ALA A 106 -4.71 -6.77 -1.41
C ALA A 106 -5.19 -7.81 -0.40
N GLU A 107 -6.02 -8.76 -0.83
CA GLU A 107 -6.48 -9.85 0.03
C GLU A 107 -5.33 -10.70 0.52
N GLN A 108 -4.45 -11.12 -0.39
CA GLN A 108 -3.28 -11.91 -0.03
C GLN A 108 -2.37 -11.17 0.94
N LEU A 109 -2.11 -9.90 0.66
CA LEU A 109 -1.25 -9.07 1.50
C LEU A 109 -1.88 -8.86 2.88
N TYR A 110 -3.18 -8.63 2.93
CA TYR A 110 -3.92 -8.45 4.17
C TYR A 110 -3.83 -9.68 5.08
N GLN A 111 -3.92 -10.88 4.51
CA GLN A 111 -3.81 -12.13 5.26
C GLN A 111 -2.39 -12.39 5.76
N TRP A 112 -1.39 -11.92 5.02
CA TRP A 112 0.01 -12.16 5.33
C TRP A 112 0.57 -11.12 6.31
N ALA A 113 0.23 -9.86 6.15
CA ALA A 113 0.80 -8.76 6.94
C ALA A 113 0.07 -8.61 8.28
N ASP A 114 0.83 -8.37 9.33
CA ASP A 114 0.30 -8.15 10.68
C ASP A 114 0.41 -6.68 11.08
N ILE A 115 -0.31 -6.31 12.14
CA ILE A 115 -0.07 -5.04 12.82
C ILE A 115 1.41 -5.03 13.23
N GLY A 116 2.12 -3.96 12.92
CA GLY A 116 3.55 -3.83 13.18
C GLY A 116 4.42 -4.15 11.98
N THR A 117 3.89 -4.76 10.92
CA THR A 117 4.68 -5.01 9.70
C THR A 117 5.23 -3.71 9.14
N PRO A 118 6.56 -3.59 8.94
CA PRO A 118 7.14 -2.37 8.38
C PRO A 118 6.71 -2.13 6.95
N VAL A 119 6.48 -0.85 6.63
CA VAL A 119 6.18 -0.39 5.27
C VAL A 119 7.18 0.70 4.93
N VAL A 120 8.05 0.44 3.96
CA VAL A 120 9.04 1.39 3.48
C VAL A 120 8.52 1.98 2.18
N VAL A 121 8.34 3.31 2.14
CA VAL A 121 7.95 4.02 0.93
C VAL A 121 9.13 4.82 0.45
N GLN A 122 9.63 4.49 -0.74
CA GLN A 122 10.77 5.18 -1.34
C GLN A 122 10.35 5.92 -2.62
N PRO A 123 11.04 7.00 -2.96
CA PRO A 123 10.74 7.77 -4.17
C PRO A 123 10.82 6.96 -5.44
#